data_c1ad74281cf18945ca8f1362ef0d75c7
#
_entry.id   c1ad74281cf18945ca8f1362ef0d75c7
#
_cell.length_a   1.000
_cell.length_b   1.000
_cell.length_c   1.000
_cell.angle_alpha   90.00
_cell.angle_beta   90.00
_cell.angle_gamma   90.00
#
_symmetry.space_group_name_H-M   'P 1'
#
loop_
_entity.id
_entity.type
_entity.pdbx_description
1 polymer ?
#
loop_
_entity_poly.entity_id
_entity_poly.type
_entity_poly.pdbx_seq_one_letter_code
_entity_poly.pdbx_strand_id
1 'polypeptide(L)'
;IKATGEGIMEMTVDTPKVRRSILPMVIVAMLFFVLGFATWLNGSLMPYLKQMLQLTPLQASLVLFSFYIAVTFTALPSAWLIRRVGYKNGMALGMAVMMLAGLLYIPAAQTQTFGLFLLAQLVIGAGQTLLQTAVNPYVVKIGPEDTAAVRISIMGILNKTAGVVAPLVFTALIVSGFTAPADATLTADQIDAMAASLVLPYLGLAAFLGLLGLAVKYSPLPELEKESDTGTGTDQLKAVLAKPALVFGVLSLFVYVAVEVIAGDTIGLFAL
;
A
#
# COMPACT_ATOMS: atom_id res chain seq x y z
N ILE A 1 35.88 26.19 61.35
CA ILE A 1 35.25 24.99 60.77
C ILE A 1 34.39 25.50 59.62
N LYS A 2 34.89 25.45 58.41
CA LYS A 2 34.18 25.81 57.18
C LYS A 2 33.61 24.53 56.58
N ALA A 3 32.28 24.48 56.41
CA ALA A 3 31.60 23.46 55.66
C ALA A 3 31.86 23.70 54.17
N THR A 4 32.41 22.70 53.51
CA THR A 4 32.64 22.65 52.08
C THR A 4 31.35 22.19 51.37
N GLY A 5 30.89 22.96 50.39
CA GLY A 5 29.73 22.67 49.59
C GLY A 5 29.90 21.43 48.71
N GLU A 6 28.90 20.63 48.64
CA GLU A 6 28.73 19.47 47.76
C GLU A 6 28.62 19.97 46.32
N GLY A 7 29.60 19.60 45.50
CA GLY A 7 29.54 19.77 44.06
C GLY A 7 28.54 18.76 43.48
N ILE A 8 27.38 19.21 43.07
CA ILE A 8 26.48 18.47 42.21
C ILE A 8 27.13 18.41 40.84
N MET A 9 27.69 17.25 40.51
CA MET A 9 28.18 16.92 39.18
C MET A 9 26.98 16.78 38.25
N GLU A 10 26.64 17.90 37.61
CA GLU A 10 25.61 17.90 36.56
C GLU A 10 26.14 17.04 35.41
N MET A 11 25.74 15.77 35.38
CA MET A 11 25.94 14.89 34.22
C MET A 11 25.09 15.45 33.08
N THR A 12 25.67 16.32 32.28
CA THR A 12 25.10 16.67 30.97
C THR A 12 25.14 15.41 30.12
N VAL A 13 24.03 14.69 30.11
CA VAL A 13 23.79 13.64 29.11
C VAL A 13 23.75 14.36 27.76
N ASP A 14 24.86 14.27 27.06
CA ASP A 14 24.97 14.74 25.67
C ASP A 14 24.05 13.88 24.82
N THR A 15 22.77 14.24 24.77
CA THR A 15 21.82 13.61 23.88
C THR A 15 22.29 13.94 22.46
N PRO A 16 22.66 12.93 21.65
CA PRO A 16 23.08 13.18 20.28
C PRO A 16 21.97 13.98 19.62
N LYS A 17 22.27 15.20 19.15
CA LYS A 17 21.40 16.00 18.28
C LYS A 17 21.15 15.16 17.03
N VAL A 18 20.09 14.34 17.06
CA VAL A 18 19.56 13.66 15.89
C VAL A 18 19.23 14.79 14.92
N ARG A 19 20.10 14.99 13.96
CA ARG A 19 19.87 15.92 12.86
C ARG A 19 18.55 15.48 12.25
N ARG A 20 17.47 16.23 12.52
CA ARG A 20 16.13 15.96 12.00
C ARG A 20 16.19 16.07 10.48
N SER A 21 16.65 15.03 9.84
CA SER A 21 16.61 14.95 8.39
C SER A 21 15.15 14.80 7.98
N ILE A 22 14.63 15.74 7.21
CA ILE A 22 13.26 15.68 6.65
C ILE A 22 13.17 14.55 5.63
N LEU A 23 14.29 14.12 5.07
CA LEU A 23 14.35 13.13 4.00
C LEU A 23 13.66 11.80 4.32
N PRO A 24 13.83 11.17 5.51
CA PRO A 24 13.11 9.95 5.86
C PRO A 24 11.59 10.12 5.84
N MET A 25 11.09 11.27 6.33
CA MET A 25 9.65 11.56 6.32
C MET A 25 9.12 11.74 4.89
N VAL A 26 9.89 12.39 4.01
CA VAL A 26 9.51 12.57 2.60
C VAL A 26 9.44 11.22 1.88
N ILE A 27 10.43 10.34 2.11
CA ILE A 27 10.42 9.00 1.52
C ILE A 27 9.19 8.21 2.00
N VAL A 28 8.91 8.22 3.30
CA VAL A 28 7.74 7.53 3.87
C VAL A 28 6.44 8.14 3.36
N ALA A 29 6.35 9.46 3.22
CA ALA A 29 5.21 10.15 2.63
C ALA A 29 4.94 9.70 1.19
N MET A 30 6.00 9.56 0.38
CA MET A 30 5.88 9.03 -0.98
C MET A 30 5.40 7.58 -0.99
N LEU A 31 5.84 6.74 -0.06
CA LEU A 31 5.37 5.36 0.06
C LEU A 31 3.88 5.28 0.41
N PHE A 32 3.39 6.15 1.30
CA PHE A 32 1.95 6.23 1.59
C PHE A 32 1.13 6.74 0.41
N PHE A 33 1.66 7.68 -0.36
CA PHE A 33 1.03 8.11 -1.60
C PHE A 33 0.95 6.96 -2.61
N VAL A 34 2.02 6.18 -2.79
CA VAL A 34 2.05 5.01 -3.68
C VAL A 34 1.06 3.93 -3.22
N LEU A 35 0.99 3.66 -1.91
CA LEU A 35 0.00 2.74 -1.35
C LEU A 35 -1.43 3.16 -1.70
N GLY A 36 -1.75 4.44 -1.46
CA GLY A 36 -3.06 4.98 -1.82
C GLY A 36 -3.32 4.92 -3.32
N PHE A 37 -2.35 5.31 -4.13
CA PHE A 37 -2.47 5.28 -5.58
C PHE A 37 -2.77 3.86 -6.10
N ALA A 38 -2.02 2.85 -5.65
CA ALA A 38 -2.23 1.46 -6.06
C ALA A 38 -3.58 0.91 -5.60
N THR A 39 -4.02 1.25 -4.37
CA THR A 39 -5.33 0.83 -3.87
C THR A 39 -6.48 1.40 -4.70
N TRP A 40 -6.50 2.73 -4.89
CA TRP A 40 -7.60 3.41 -5.54
C TRP A 40 -7.60 3.28 -7.07
N LEU A 41 -6.47 2.92 -7.66
CA LEU A 41 -6.39 2.59 -9.09
C LEU A 41 -7.26 1.38 -9.44
N ASN A 42 -7.41 0.42 -8.52
CA ASN A 42 -8.26 -0.75 -8.72
C ASN A 42 -9.71 -0.40 -8.97
N GLY A 43 -10.27 0.55 -8.22
CA GLY A 43 -11.65 1.02 -8.43
C GLY A 43 -11.87 1.59 -9.83
N SER A 44 -10.91 2.37 -10.35
CA SER A 44 -10.97 2.94 -11.71
C SER A 44 -10.72 1.90 -12.82
N LEU A 45 -9.91 0.89 -12.52
CA LEU A 45 -9.60 -0.18 -13.47
C LEU A 45 -10.79 -1.10 -13.71
N MET A 46 -11.64 -1.30 -12.70
CA MET A 46 -12.74 -2.28 -12.76
C MET A 46 -13.75 -2.06 -13.90
N PRO A 47 -14.35 -0.87 -14.07
CA PRO A 47 -15.26 -0.61 -15.19
C PRO A 47 -14.57 -0.85 -16.53
N TYR A 48 -13.30 -0.46 -16.65
CA TYR A 48 -12.52 -0.64 -17.87
C TYR A 48 -12.29 -2.11 -18.19
N LEU A 49 -11.88 -2.94 -17.22
CA LEU A 49 -11.70 -4.37 -17.41
C LEU A 49 -13.00 -5.10 -17.70
N LYS A 50 -14.09 -4.69 -17.01
CA LYS A 50 -15.42 -5.24 -17.25
C LYS A 50 -15.82 -5.07 -18.71
N GLN A 51 -15.58 -3.90 -19.28
CA GLN A 51 -15.91 -3.59 -20.67
C GLN A 51 -14.95 -4.29 -21.65
N MET A 52 -13.62 -4.21 -21.42
CA MET A 52 -12.61 -4.79 -22.29
C MET A 52 -12.70 -6.33 -22.37
N LEU A 53 -12.93 -7.00 -21.24
CA LEU A 53 -13.03 -8.47 -21.17
C LEU A 53 -14.47 -8.98 -21.22
N GLN A 54 -15.46 -8.09 -21.38
CA GLN A 54 -16.88 -8.41 -21.36
C GLN A 54 -17.26 -9.24 -20.12
N LEU A 55 -16.78 -8.84 -18.95
CA LEU A 55 -16.96 -9.58 -17.72
C LEU A 55 -18.40 -9.48 -17.21
N THR A 56 -18.90 -10.60 -16.71
CA THR A 56 -20.11 -10.60 -15.90
C THR A 56 -19.88 -9.83 -14.58
N PRO A 57 -20.94 -9.32 -13.92
CA PRO A 57 -20.78 -8.64 -12.62
C PRO A 57 -20.05 -9.50 -11.58
N LEU A 58 -20.29 -10.81 -11.59
CA LEU A 58 -19.60 -11.75 -10.69
C LEU A 58 -18.09 -11.82 -11.00
N GLN A 59 -17.71 -11.91 -12.26
CA GLN A 59 -16.30 -11.95 -12.67
C GLN A 59 -15.59 -10.63 -12.32
N ALA A 60 -16.21 -9.47 -12.54
CA ALA A 60 -15.69 -8.19 -12.14
C ALA A 60 -15.44 -8.11 -10.62
N SER A 61 -16.40 -8.61 -9.82
CA SER A 61 -16.26 -8.69 -8.37
C SER A 61 -15.13 -9.64 -7.94
N LEU A 62 -14.91 -10.75 -8.67
CA LEU A 62 -13.81 -11.68 -8.39
C LEU A 62 -12.42 -11.05 -8.60
N VAL A 63 -12.29 -10.10 -9.52
CA VAL A 63 -11.02 -9.36 -9.70
C VAL A 63 -10.70 -8.55 -8.45
N LEU A 64 -11.66 -7.77 -7.92
CA LEU A 64 -11.49 -7.04 -6.67
C LEU A 64 -11.28 -7.99 -5.48
N PHE A 65 -12.08 -9.05 -5.42
CA PHE A 65 -11.96 -10.05 -4.36
C PHE A 65 -10.59 -10.70 -4.31
N SER A 66 -9.95 -11.00 -5.47
CA SER A 66 -8.62 -11.59 -5.51
C SER A 66 -7.56 -10.68 -4.89
N PHE A 67 -7.67 -9.36 -5.06
CA PHE A 67 -6.80 -8.40 -4.39
C PHE A 67 -6.96 -8.44 -2.86
N TYR A 68 -8.20 -8.32 -2.36
CA TYR A 68 -8.44 -8.27 -0.91
C TYR A 68 -8.20 -9.60 -0.21
N ILE A 69 -8.43 -10.73 -0.89
CA ILE A 69 -8.09 -12.05 -0.34
C ILE A 69 -6.57 -12.19 -0.19
N ALA A 70 -5.79 -11.70 -1.17
CA ALA A 70 -4.33 -11.67 -1.07
C ALA A 70 -3.89 -10.81 0.12
N VAL A 71 -4.45 -9.61 0.29
CA VAL A 71 -4.17 -8.73 1.44
C VAL A 71 -4.41 -9.47 2.76
N THR A 72 -5.52 -10.18 2.89
CA THR A 72 -5.89 -10.90 4.11
C THR A 72 -4.92 -12.04 4.42
N PHE A 73 -4.65 -12.91 3.44
CA PHE A 73 -3.83 -14.09 3.67
C PHE A 73 -2.32 -13.81 3.74
N THR A 74 -1.86 -12.73 3.12
CA THR A 74 -0.43 -12.37 3.16
C THR A 74 -0.06 -11.48 4.34
N ALA A 75 -1.00 -10.99 5.13
CA ALA A 75 -0.74 -10.13 6.29
C ALA A 75 0.21 -10.78 7.32
N LEU A 76 -0.11 -12.01 7.75
CA LEU A 76 0.73 -12.75 8.70
C LEU A 76 2.11 -13.14 8.13
N PRO A 77 2.20 -13.75 6.92
CA PRO A 77 3.48 -13.99 6.25
C PRO A 77 4.32 -12.72 6.08
N SER A 78 3.70 -11.58 5.75
CA SER A 78 4.39 -10.29 5.62
C SER A 78 5.00 -9.83 6.94
N ALA A 79 4.25 -9.92 8.03
CA ALA A 79 4.75 -9.57 9.36
C ALA A 79 5.93 -10.45 9.77
N TRP A 80 5.88 -11.77 9.52
CA TRP A 80 6.96 -12.68 9.76
C TRP A 80 8.19 -12.36 8.90
N LEU A 81 8.00 -12.06 7.62
CA LEU A 81 9.08 -11.71 6.71
C LEU A 81 9.78 -10.42 7.16
N ILE A 82 9.02 -9.37 7.54
CA ILE A 82 9.59 -8.10 8.00
C ILE A 82 10.42 -8.28 9.26
N ARG A 83 9.99 -9.12 10.20
CA ARG A 83 10.81 -9.45 11.38
C ARG A 83 12.17 -10.05 11.00
N ARG A 84 12.26 -10.81 9.92
CA ARG A 84 13.52 -11.39 9.43
C ARG A 84 14.37 -10.39 8.65
N VAL A 85 13.80 -9.70 7.67
CA VAL A 85 14.56 -8.86 6.73
C VAL A 85 14.72 -7.41 7.21
N GLY A 86 13.93 -6.96 8.18
CA GLY A 86 13.87 -5.57 8.65
C GLY A 86 12.88 -4.73 7.86
N TYR A 87 12.55 -3.55 8.40
CA TYR A 87 11.53 -2.66 7.84
C TYR A 87 11.92 -2.12 6.47
N LYS A 88 13.15 -1.63 6.33
CA LYS A 88 13.65 -1.02 5.10
C LYS A 88 13.68 -2.02 3.93
N ASN A 89 14.23 -3.21 4.17
CA ASN A 89 14.23 -4.27 3.15
C ASN A 89 12.82 -4.78 2.86
N GLY A 90 11.94 -4.83 3.88
CA GLY A 90 10.53 -5.17 3.72
C GLY A 90 9.81 -4.21 2.80
N MET A 91 10.01 -2.90 2.96
CA MET A 91 9.46 -1.87 2.06
C MET A 91 9.97 -2.04 0.62
N ALA A 92 11.28 -2.22 0.44
CA ALA A 92 11.88 -2.42 -0.89
C ALA A 92 11.33 -3.69 -1.56
N LEU A 93 11.20 -4.79 -0.80
CA LEU A 93 10.66 -6.05 -1.31
C LEU A 93 9.17 -5.93 -1.66
N GLY A 94 8.37 -5.24 -0.84
CA GLY A 94 6.97 -4.97 -1.15
C GLY A 94 6.82 -4.26 -2.50
N MET A 95 7.63 -3.23 -2.74
CA MET A 95 7.64 -2.53 -4.03
C MET A 95 8.13 -3.40 -5.19
N ALA A 96 9.11 -4.28 -4.97
CA ALA A 96 9.55 -5.23 -5.99
C ALA A 96 8.44 -6.21 -6.38
N VAL A 97 7.65 -6.69 -5.40
CA VAL A 97 6.47 -7.55 -5.66
C VAL A 97 5.38 -6.77 -6.40
N MET A 98 5.12 -5.51 -6.02
CA MET A 98 4.17 -4.65 -6.74
C MET A 98 4.64 -4.33 -8.17
N MET A 99 5.94 -4.12 -8.38
CA MET A 99 6.54 -3.99 -9.72
C MET A 99 6.27 -5.24 -10.57
N LEU A 100 6.50 -6.42 -9.99
CA LEU A 100 6.21 -7.69 -10.68
C LEU A 100 4.73 -7.80 -11.07
N ALA A 101 3.81 -7.39 -10.19
CA ALA A 101 2.40 -7.33 -10.52
C ALA A 101 2.11 -6.38 -11.69
N GLY A 102 2.71 -5.18 -11.69
CA GLY A 102 2.61 -4.24 -12.81
C GLY A 102 3.07 -4.85 -14.14
N LEU A 103 4.15 -5.62 -14.12
CA LEU A 103 4.63 -6.34 -15.30
C LEU A 103 3.68 -7.49 -15.72
N LEU A 104 2.99 -8.14 -14.76
CA LEU A 104 2.01 -9.19 -15.06
C LEU A 104 0.73 -8.66 -15.71
N TYR A 105 0.36 -7.40 -15.45
CA TYR A 105 -0.77 -6.78 -16.13
C TYR A 105 -0.54 -6.63 -17.64
N ILE A 106 0.70 -6.51 -18.10
CA ILE A 106 1.03 -6.36 -19.52
C ILE A 106 0.62 -7.60 -20.32
N PRO A 107 1.12 -8.81 -20.05
CA PRO A 107 0.65 -10.01 -20.76
C PRO A 107 -0.83 -10.30 -20.49
N ALA A 108 -1.36 -9.97 -19.31
CA ALA A 108 -2.79 -10.12 -19.03
C ALA A 108 -3.65 -9.27 -19.97
N ALA A 109 -3.24 -8.02 -20.24
CA ALA A 109 -3.90 -7.15 -21.21
C ALA A 109 -3.73 -7.65 -22.64
N GLN A 110 -2.52 -7.98 -23.05
CA GLN A 110 -2.22 -8.43 -24.42
C GLN A 110 -2.91 -9.74 -24.80
N THR A 111 -3.02 -10.67 -23.85
CA THR A 111 -3.69 -11.96 -24.07
C THR A 111 -5.18 -11.93 -23.71
N GLN A 112 -5.66 -10.82 -23.16
CA GLN A 112 -7.04 -10.65 -22.68
C GLN A 112 -7.49 -11.79 -21.75
N THR A 113 -6.54 -12.35 -21.00
CA THR A 113 -6.75 -13.54 -20.19
C THR A 113 -7.19 -13.17 -18.77
N PHE A 114 -8.45 -13.44 -18.43
CA PHE A 114 -9.03 -13.16 -17.12
C PHE A 114 -8.21 -13.74 -15.95
N GLY A 115 -7.72 -14.98 -16.09
CA GLY A 115 -6.91 -15.63 -15.04
C GLY A 115 -5.60 -14.91 -14.74
N LEU A 116 -4.98 -14.30 -15.76
CA LEU A 116 -3.76 -13.50 -15.56
C LEU A 116 -4.05 -12.19 -14.81
N PHE A 117 -5.20 -11.56 -15.04
CA PHE A 117 -5.64 -10.40 -14.25
C PHE A 117 -5.86 -10.78 -12.79
N LEU A 118 -6.50 -11.93 -12.51
CA LEU A 118 -6.66 -12.43 -11.14
C LEU A 118 -5.29 -12.66 -10.48
N LEU A 119 -4.34 -13.28 -11.19
CA LEU A 119 -2.99 -13.50 -10.67
C LEU A 119 -2.27 -12.17 -10.40
N ALA A 120 -2.34 -11.21 -11.32
CA ALA A 120 -1.76 -9.89 -11.13
C ALA A 120 -2.34 -9.18 -9.90
N GLN A 121 -3.65 -9.29 -9.67
CA GLN A 121 -4.34 -8.77 -8.50
C GLN A 121 -3.90 -9.45 -7.19
N LEU A 122 -3.71 -10.76 -7.20
CA LEU A 122 -3.16 -11.49 -6.05
C LEU A 122 -1.74 -11.01 -5.72
N VAL A 123 -0.90 -10.85 -6.74
CA VAL A 123 0.50 -10.42 -6.57
C VAL A 123 0.58 -8.97 -6.09
N ILE A 124 -0.23 -8.04 -6.64
CA ILE A 124 -0.21 -6.65 -6.20
C ILE A 124 -0.74 -6.51 -4.76
N GLY A 125 -1.79 -7.26 -4.40
CA GLY A 125 -2.31 -7.31 -3.04
C GLY A 125 -1.28 -7.81 -2.03
N ALA A 126 -0.53 -8.86 -2.37
CA ALA A 126 0.56 -9.37 -1.53
C ALA A 126 1.69 -8.35 -1.38
N GLY A 127 2.13 -7.72 -2.47
CA GLY A 127 3.16 -6.68 -2.44
C GLY A 127 2.76 -5.46 -1.62
N GLN A 128 1.51 -5.02 -1.79
CA GLN A 128 0.96 -3.90 -1.04
C GLN A 128 0.87 -4.21 0.46
N THR A 129 0.43 -5.41 0.83
CA THR A 129 0.37 -5.83 2.23
C THR A 129 1.76 -5.84 2.85
N LEU A 130 2.76 -6.36 2.14
CA LEU A 130 4.14 -6.37 2.63
C LEU A 130 4.67 -4.94 2.83
N LEU A 131 4.45 -4.05 1.86
CA LEU A 131 4.83 -2.65 1.98
C LEU A 131 4.13 -1.96 3.15
N GLN A 132 2.82 -2.14 3.28
CA GLN A 132 2.00 -1.52 4.33
C GLN A 132 2.38 -2.02 5.73
N THR A 133 2.63 -3.33 5.86
CA THR A 133 3.08 -3.93 7.14
C THR A 133 4.45 -3.41 7.58
N ALA A 134 5.31 -3.04 6.62
CA ALA A 134 6.61 -2.44 6.92
C ALA A 134 6.51 -0.95 7.24
N VAL A 135 5.75 -0.18 6.44
CA VAL A 135 5.77 1.28 6.50
C VAL A 135 4.92 1.84 7.65
N ASN A 136 3.82 1.18 8.03
CA ASN A 136 2.95 1.67 9.10
C ASN A 136 3.66 1.75 10.47
N PRO A 137 4.32 0.67 10.98
CA PRO A 137 5.10 0.77 12.20
C PRO A 137 6.30 1.72 12.06
N TYR A 138 6.87 1.82 10.85
CA TYR A 138 8.00 2.69 10.58
C TYR A 138 7.66 4.17 10.83
N VAL A 139 6.48 4.64 10.39
CA VAL A 139 6.00 6.02 10.65
C VAL A 139 5.93 6.31 12.15
N VAL A 140 5.49 5.34 12.95
CA VAL A 140 5.39 5.51 14.40
C VAL A 140 6.78 5.61 15.03
N LYS A 141 7.71 4.78 14.58
CA LYS A 141 9.04 4.63 15.20
C LYS A 141 10.09 5.65 14.73
N ILE A 142 9.87 6.34 13.61
CA ILE A 142 10.87 7.25 13.02
C ILE A 142 11.04 8.58 13.76
N GLY A 143 10.21 8.88 14.74
CA GLY A 143 10.25 10.13 15.50
C GLY A 143 9.66 10.01 16.90
N PRO A 144 9.56 11.13 17.64
CA PRO A 144 9.04 11.14 18.99
C PRO A 144 7.63 10.56 19.09
N GLU A 145 7.33 9.83 20.16
CA GLU A 145 6.03 9.17 20.36
C GLU A 145 4.87 10.17 20.47
N ASP A 146 5.09 11.32 21.10
CA ASP A 146 4.11 12.40 21.27
C ASP A 146 3.60 12.97 19.94
N THR A 147 4.38 12.89 18.87
CA THR A 147 4.00 13.35 17.53
C THR A 147 3.60 12.21 16.57
N ALA A 148 3.53 10.96 17.04
CA ALA A 148 3.21 9.81 16.20
C ALA A 148 1.84 9.94 15.53
N ALA A 149 0.81 10.38 16.27
CA ALA A 149 -0.53 10.60 15.76
C ALA A 149 -0.57 11.63 14.61
N VAL A 150 0.18 12.73 14.74
CA VAL A 150 0.28 13.75 13.70
C VAL A 150 0.93 13.19 12.43
N ARG A 151 2.01 12.41 12.58
CA ARG A 151 2.67 11.76 11.44
C ARG A 151 1.74 10.80 10.70
N ILE A 152 1.04 9.95 11.45
CA ILE A 152 0.06 9.00 10.87
C ILE A 152 -1.04 9.77 10.13
N SER A 153 -1.56 10.86 10.70
CA SER A 153 -2.61 11.67 10.07
C SER A 153 -2.14 12.31 8.77
N ILE A 154 -0.93 12.86 8.73
CA ILE A 154 -0.34 13.42 7.50
C ILE A 154 -0.19 12.33 6.43
N MET A 155 0.30 11.15 6.80
CA MET A 155 0.44 10.02 5.87
C MET A 155 -0.93 9.55 5.36
N GLY A 156 -1.94 9.53 6.23
CA GLY A 156 -3.32 9.21 5.86
C GLY A 156 -3.89 10.21 4.84
N ILE A 157 -3.67 11.52 5.02
CA ILE A 157 -4.07 12.55 4.06
C ILE A 157 -3.40 12.32 2.71
N LEU A 158 -2.09 12.03 2.67
CA LEU A 158 -1.37 11.76 1.42
C LEU A 158 -1.89 10.50 0.72
N ASN A 159 -2.19 9.46 1.47
CA ASN A 159 -2.81 8.24 0.94
C ASN A 159 -4.18 8.53 0.31
N LYS A 160 -5.03 9.34 0.98
CA LYS A 160 -6.34 9.72 0.44
C LYS A 160 -6.22 10.70 -0.75
N THR A 161 -5.25 11.61 -0.74
CA THR A 161 -4.97 12.48 -1.89
C THR A 161 -4.61 11.65 -3.13
N ALA A 162 -3.85 10.58 -2.95
CA ALA A 162 -3.57 9.63 -4.03
C ALA A 162 -4.85 8.98 -4.60
N GLY A 163 -5.87 8.76 -3.75
CA GLY A 163 -7.19 8.28 -4.16
C GLY A 163 -7.94 9.22 -5.11
N VAL A 164 -7.68 10.53 -5.02
CA VAL A 164 -8.20 11.52 -5.99
C VAL A 164 -7.35 11.54 -7.26
N VAL A 165 -6.04 11.44 -7.12
CA VAL A 165 -5.10 11.53 -8.25
C VAL A 165 -5.15 10.28 -9.13
N ALA A 166 -5.29 9.08 -8.54
CA ALA A 166 -5.26 7.81 -9.29
C ALA A 166 -6.33 7.71 -10.39
N PRO A 167 -7.62 7.99 -10.14
CA PRO A 167 -8.65 8.00 -11.19
C PRO A 167 -8.38 9.03 -12.28
N LEU A 168 -7.89 10.23 -11.92
CA LEU A 168 -7.57 11.30 -12.88
C LEU A 168 -6.44 10.88 -13.80
N VAL A 169 -5.38 10.30 -13.26
CA VAL A 169 -4.24 9.77 -14.03
C VAL A 169 -4.69 8.61 -14.91
N PHE A 170 -5.50 7.69 -14.38
CA PHE A 170 -6.05 6.57 -15.13
C PHE A 170 -6.88 7.06 -16.33
N THR A 171 -7.80 7.99 -16.09
CA THR A 171 -8.63 8.57 -17.14
C THR A 171 -7.79 9.28 -18.19
N ALA A 172 -6.83 10.10 -17.77
CA ALA A 172 -5.99 10.86 -18.70
C ALA A 172 -5.08 9.98 -19.56
N LEU A 173 -4.56 8.87 -19.01
CA LEU A 173 -3.61 8.03 -19.72
C LEU A 173 -4.25 6.87 -20.50
N ILE A 174 -5.40 6.38 -20.03
CA ILE A 174 -5.99 5.14 -20.54
C ILE A 174 -7.35 5.39 -21.17
N VAL A 175 -8.25 6.08 -20.48
CA VAL A 175 -9.66 6.24 -20.92
C VAL A 175 -9.85 7.34 -21.96
N SER A 176 -9.00 8.37 -21.98
CA SER A 176 -9.16 9.55 -22.86
C SER A 176 -9.24 9.23 -24.36
N GLY A 177 -8.77 8.05 -24.78
CA GLY A 177 -8.89 7.56 -26.17
C GLY A 177 -10.17 6.77 -26.47
N PHE A 178 -11.04 6.52 -25.48
CA PHE A 178 -12.22 5.65 -25.64
C PHE A 178 -13.49 6.37 -25.19
N THR A 179 -14.40 6.58 -26.11
CA THR A 179 -15.71 7.23 -25.89
C THR A 179 -16.90 6.29 -26.10
N ALA A 180 -16.70 4.97 -25.92
CA ALA A 180 -17.78 4.02 -26.10
C ALA A 180 -18.74 4.05 -24.88
N PRO A 181 -20.09 4.03 -25.10
CA PRO A 181 -21.04 3.83 -24.01
C PRO A 181 -20.79 2.54 -23.26
N ALA A 182 -21.11 2.51 -21.96
CA ALA A 182 -20.87 1.36 -21.09
C ALA A 182 -21.50 0.04 -21.56
N ASP A 183 -22.62 0.11 -22.28
CA ASP A 183 -23.39 -1.02 -22.80
C ASP A 183 -23.08 -1.34 -24.29
N ALA A 184 -22.10 -0.66 -24.90
CA ALA A 184 -21.76 -0.92 -26.29
C ALA A 184 -21.06 -2.26 -26.47
N THR A 185 -21.48 -3.04 -27.43
CA THR A 185 -20.72 -4.19 -27.91
C THR A 185 -19.49 -3.71 -28.66
N LEU A 186 -18.33 -3.91 -28.05
CA LEU A 186 -17.06 -3.49 -28.66
C LEU A 186 -16.67 -4.42 -29.82
N THR A 187 -16.08 -3.85 -30.85
CA THR A 187 -15.44 -4.64 -31.92
C THR A 187 -14.09 -5.21 -31.44
N ALA A 188 -13.61 -6.27 -32.09
CA ALA A 188 -12.30 -6.86 -31.75
C ALA A 188 -11.17 -5.81 -31.79
N ASP A 189 -11.15 -4.95 -32.81
CA ASP A 189 -10.15 -3.89 -32.94
C ASP A 189 -10.21 -2.87 -31.78
N GLN A 190 -11.40 -2.58 -31.27
CA GLN A 190 -11.57 -1.70 -30.11
C GLN A 190 -11.05 -2.35 -28.82
N ILE A 191 -11.31 -3.64 -28.64
CA ILE A 191 -10.81 -4.41 -27.49
C ILE A 191 -9.27 -4.47 -27.52
N ASP A 192 -8.68 -4.73 -28.69
CA ASP A 192 -7.22 -4.74 -28.86
C ASP A 192 -6.60 -3.38 -28.62
N ALA A 193 -7.24 -2.30 -29.06
CA ALA A 193 -6.80 -0.94 -28.77
C ALA A 193 -6.89 -0.61 -27.26
N MET A 194 -7.95 -1.05 -26.58
CA MET A 194 -8.07 -0.93 -25.13
C MET A 194 -6.96 -1.70 -24.41
N ALA A 195 -6.70 -2.93 -24.81
CA ALA A 195 -5.63 -3.75 -24.24
C ALA A 195 -4.24 -3.10 -24.43
N ALA A 196 -3.98 -2.57 -25.62
CA ALA A 196 -2.73 -1.89 -25.95
C ALA A 196 -2.53 -0.62 -25.11
N SER A 197 -3.61 0.14 -24.79
CA SER A 197 -3.53 1.36 -24.00
C SER A 197 -3.09 1.11 -22.55
N LEU A 198 -3.25 -0.10 -22.02
CA LEU A 198 -2.80 -0.48 -20.68
C LEU A 198 -1.29 -0.71 -20.60
N VAL A 199 -0.65 -1.11 -21.70
CA VAL A 199 0.75 -1.57 -21.70
C VAL A 199 1.71 -0.47 -21.21
N LEU A 200 1.66 0.70 -21.82
CA LEU A 200 2.59 1.79 -21.50
C LEU A 200 2.41 2.34 -20.07
N PRO A 201 1.18 2.61 -19.58
CA PRO A 201 0.97 3.03 -18.20
C PRO A 201 1.43 1.99 -17.16
N TYR A 202 1.17 0.69 -17.40
CA TYR A 202 1.62 -0.34 -16.46
C TYR A 202 3.12 -0.56 -16.51
N LEU A 203 3.76 -0.43 -17.66
CA LEU A 203 5.23 -0.44 -17.77
C LEU A 203 5.84 0.75 -17.01
N GLY A 204 5.26 1.94 -17.19
CA GLY A 204 5.66 3.14 -16.45
C GLY A 204 5.50 3.01 -14.94
N LEU A 205 4.37 2.45 -14.50
CA LEU A 205 4.12 2.16 -13.09
C LEU A 205 5.11 1.13 -12.53
N ALA A 206 5.36 0.06 -13.25
CA ALA A 206 6.32 -0.96 -12.84
C ALA A 206 7.73 -0.39 -12.74
N ALA A 207 8.17 0.40 -13.72
CA ALA A 207 9.46 1.08 -13.69
C ALA A 207 9.56 2.05 -12.50
N PHE A 208 8.52 2.84 -12.26
CA PHE A 208 8.46 3.76 -11.12
C PHE A 208 8.56 3.03 -9.78
N LEU A 209 7.80 1.95 -9.59
CA LEU A 209 7.83 1.12 -8.37
C LEU A 209 9.22 0.48 -8.19
N GLY A 210 9.83 -0.01 -9.26
CA GLY A 210 11.17 -0.59 -9.23
C GLY A 210 12.23 0.43 -8.82
N LEU A 211 12.21 1.62 -9.43
CA LEU A 211 13.13 2.71 -9.11
C LEU A 211 12.94 3.19 -7.66
N LEU A 212 11.69 3.35 -7.23
CA LEU A 212 11.39 3.75 -5.85
C LEU A 212 11.83 2.66 -4.85
N GLY A 213 11.65 1.38 -5.18
CA GLY A 213 12.13 0.25 -4.38
C GLY A 213 13.65 0.26 -4.21
N LEU A 214 14.38 0.52 -5.29
CA LEU A 214 15.83 0.70 -5.25
C LEU A 214 16.22 1.94 -4.45
N ALA A 215 15.53 3.07 -4.68
CA ALA A 215 15.77 4.30 -3.93
C ALA A 215 15.58 4.09 -2.42
N VAL A 216 14.53 3.38 -2.00
CA VAL A 216 14.31 3.03 -0.59
C VAL A 216 15.41 2.12 -0.07
N LYS A 217 15.80 1.10 -0.80
CA LYS A 217 16.85 0.16 -0.41
C LYS A 217 18.19 0.84 -0.14
N TYR A 218 18.56 1.79 -1.00
CA TYR A 218 19.84 2.52 -0.89
C TYR A 218 19.73 3.88 -0.16
N SER A 219 18.52 4.25 0.30
CA SER A 219 18.30 5.49 1.03
C SER A 219 19.01 5.50 2.39
N PRO A 220 19.23 6.69 2.96
CA PRO A 220 19.75 6.84 4.32
C PRO A 220 18.66 6.62 5.39
N LEU A 221 17.62 5.85 5.10
CA LEU A 221 16.59 5.50 6.08
C LEU A 221 17.23 4.74 7.23
N PRO A 222 17.03 5.14 8.49
CA PRO A 222 17.55 4.42 9.63
C PRO A 222 16.92 3.03 9.70
N GLU A 223 17.74 2.02 9.93
CA GLU A 223 17.24 0.68 10.24
C GLU A 223 16.68 0.75 11.67
N LEU A 224 15.40 0.44 11.81
CA LEU A 224 14.78 0.36 13.13
C LEU A 224 15.07 -0.99 13.79
N GLU A 225 15.18 -0.98 15.11
CA GLU A 225 15.36 -2.21 15.88
C GLU A 225 14.25 -3.21 15.53
N LYS A 226 14.67 -4.43 15.23
CA LYS A 226 13.75 -5.55 15.00
C LYS A 226 13.06 -5.85 16.31
N GLU A 227 11.74 -6.02 16.27
CA GLU A 227 11.02 -6.47 17.44
C GLU A 227 11.56 -7.84 17.85
N SER A 228 12.08 -7.93 19.07
CA SER A 228 12.51 -9.21 19.66
C SER A 228 11.28 -10.12 19.77
N ASP A 229 11.47 -11.38 19.41
CA ASP A 229 10.44 -12.42 19.46
C ASP A 229 10.11 -12.72 20.94
N THR A 230 9.25 -11.91 21.54
CA THR A 230 8.80 -12.09 22.93
C THR A 230 7.56 -12.97 22.96
N GLY A 231 7.76 -14.28 22.86
CA GLY A 231 6.69 -15.26 23.07
C GLY A 231 6.10 -15.89 21.79
N THR A 232 5.39 -17.00 21.97
CA THR A 232 4.69 -17.68 20.88
C THR A 232 3.52 -16.82 20.39
N GLY A 233 3.24 -16.83 19.08
CA GLY A 233 2.16 -16.03 18.48
C GLY A 233 0.79 -16.23 19.14
N THR A 234 0.56 -17.40 19.76
CA THR A 234 -0.66 -17.71 20.53
C THR A 234 -0.74 -16.93 21.84
N ASP A 235 0.36 -16.71 22.53
CA ASP A 235 0.39 -15.96 23.79
C ASP A 235 0.21 -14.46 23.54
N GLN A 236 0.81 -13.95 22.46
CA GLN A 236 0.60 -12.58 21.99
C GLN A 236 -0.86 -12.34 21.61
N LEU A 237 -1.49 -13.27 20.87
CA LEU A 237 -2.90 -13.18 20.50
C LEU A 237 -3.81 -13.16 21.73
N LYS A 238 -3.56 -14.05 22.72
CA LYS A 238 -4.31 -14.05 23.99
C LYS A 238 -4.15 -12.73 24.75
N ALA A 239 -2.94 -12.18 24.80
CA ALA A 239 -2.67 -10.89 25.44
C ALA A 239 -3.40 -9.73 24.77
N VAL A 240 -3.52 -9.75 23.45
CA VAL A 240 -4.29 -8.74 22.68
C VAL A 240 -5.79 -8.91 22.93
N LEU A 241 -6.32 -10.14 22.86
CA LEU A 241 -7.74 -10.41 23.10
C LEU A 241 -8.18 -10.12 24.54
N ALA A 242 -7.25 -10.17 25.51
CA ALA A 242 -7.51 -9.81 26.88
C ALA A 242 -7.70 -8.29 27.10
N LYS A 243 -7.41 -7.45 26.10
CA LYS A 243 -7.56 -5.98 26.18
C LYS A 243 -8.78 -5.52 25.37
N PRO A 244 -9.95 -5.25 26.00
CA PRO A 244 -11.17 -4.89 25.26
C PRO A 244 -11.00 -3.68 24.35
N ALA A 245 -10.25 -2.66 24.78
CA ALA A 245 -9.99 -1.47 23.97
C ALA A 245 -9.32 -1.80 22.63
N LEU A 246 -8.39 -2.78 22.59
CA LEU A 246 -7.77 -3.22 21.34
C LEU A 246 -8.75 -4.00 20.47
N VAL A 247 -9.58 -4.86 21.06
CA VAL A 247 -10.60 -5.64 20.31
C VAL A 247 -11.62 -4.70 19.67
N PHE A 248 -12.16 -3.73 20.44
CA PHE A 248 -13.09 -2.74 19.90
C PHE A 248 -12.42 -1.83 18.86
N GLY A 249 -11.16 -1.47 19.04
CA GLY A 249 -10.40 -0.71 18.06
C GLY A 249 -10.24 -1.47 16.72
N VAL A 250 -9.93 -2.74 16.78
CA VAL A 250 -9.84 -3.61 15.59
C VAL A 250 -11.19 -3.74 14.88
N LEU A 251 -12.27 -3.97 15.64
CA LEU A 251 -13.63 -4.05 15.09
C LEU A 251 -14.06 -2.73 14.44
N SER A 252 -13.78 -1.61 15.07
CA SER A 252 -14.09 -0.27 14.54
C SER A 252 -13.34 -0.02 13.23
N LEU A 253 -12.05 -0.35 13.18
CA LEU A 253 -11.25 -0.24 11.96
C LEU A 253 -11.76 -1.18 10.87
N PHE A 254 -12.15 -2.40 11.22
CA PHE A 254 -12.71 -3.36 10.27
C PHE A 254 -13.98 -2.80 9.61
N VAL A 255 -14.93 -2.31 10.40
CA VAL A 255 -16.18 -1.73 9.88
C VAL A 255 -15.90 -0.48 9.05
N TYR A 256 -15.02 0.41 9.54
CA TYR A 256 -14.64 1.62 8.82
C TYR A 256 -14.03 1.31 7.45
N VAL A 257 -13.03 0.42 7.40
CA VAL A 257 -12.36 0.05 6.15
C VAL A 257 -13.32 -0.68 5.20
N ALA A 258 -14.20 -1.55 5.74
CA ALA A 258 -15.20 -2.24 4.91
C ALA A 258 -16.13 -1.25 4.22
N VAL A 259 -16.67 -0.26 4.94
CA VAL A 259 -17.54 0.79 4.37
C VAL A 259 -16.77 1.64 3.35
N GLU A 260 -15.55 2.04 3.68
CA GLU A 260 -14.71 2.85 2.79
C GLU A 260 -14.41 2.15 1.48
N VAL A 261 -14.00 0.89 1.54
CA VAL A 261 -13.64 0.07 0.38
C VAL A 261 -14.87 -0.19 -0.50
N ILE A 262 -15.99 -0.61 0.10
CA ILE A 262 -17.23 -0.83 -0.63
C ILE A 262 -17.64 0.48 -1.34
N ALA A 263 -17.67 1.60 -0.64
CA ALA A 263 -18.04 2.89 -1.25
C ALA A 263 -17.08 3.30 -2.37
N GLY A 264 -15.76 3.18 -2.16
CA GLY A 264 -14.75 3.61 -3.12
C GLY A 264 -14.65 2.75 -4.37
N ASP A 265 -14.64 1.44 -4.20
CA ASP A 265 -14.44 0.50 -5.32
C ASP A 265 -15.73 0.22 -6.11
N THR A 266 -16.90 0.36 -5.47
CA THR A 266 -18.17 0.08 -6.15
C THR A 266 -18.84 1.30 -6.76
N ILE A 267 -18.46 2.53 -6.34
CA ILE A 267 -19.07 3.77 -6.87
C ILE A 267 -18.94 3.87 -8.39
N GLY A 268 -17.83 3.43 -8.95
CA GLY A 268 -17.60 3.40 -10.39
C GLY A 268 -18.52 2.40 -11.13
N LEU A 269 -18.99 1.35 -10.46
CA LEU A 269 -19.92 0.39 -11.04
C LEU A 269 -21.38 0.88 -11.04
N PHE A 270 -21.72 1.83 -10.16
CA PHE A 270 -23.05 2.42 -10.07
C PHE A 270 -23.17 3.77 -10.81
N ALA A 271 -22.04 4.39 -11.17
CA ALA A 271 -22.01 5.65 -11.90
C ALA A 271 -22.18 5.48 -13.43
N LEU A 272 -22.23 4.25 -13.91
CA LEU A 272 -22.45 3.85 -15.30
C LEU A 272 -23.88 3.33 -15.47
#